data_583a7166bd845f6345d2f375820966df
#
_entry.id   583a7166bd845f6345d2f375820966df
#
_cell.length_a   1.000
_cell.length_b   1.000
_cell.length_c   1.000
_cell.angle_alpha   90.00
_cell.angle_beta   90.00
_cell.angle_gamma   90.00
#
_symmetry.space_group_name_H-M   'P 1'
#
loop_
_entity.id
_entity.type
_entity.pdbx_description
1 polymer ?
#
loop_
_entity_poly.entity_id
_entity_poly.type
_entity_poly.pdbx_seq_one_letter_code
_entity_poly.pdbx_strand_id
1 'polypeptide(L)'
;YLLGDFNGWQRTSLRLDRNPEGVWSIFLPDAMYAERLTHGSLYKIHVHGDNGWHDRIPAYATRVVQDEKTKDFTAQFWNPSPFDWQGDRPIAARSEELFIYEAHVGMAQEREGVGSYAEFTEKILPRIREEGYDTVQLMGIAEHPYYGSFGYHVSNFFAPSSRFGTPE
;
A
#
# COMPACT_ATOMS: atom_id res chain seq x y z
N TYR A 1 -2.34 13.39 -16.88
CA TYR A 1 -2.89 12.22 -17.56
C TYR A 1 -2.77 11.00 -16.66
N LEU A 2 -3.70 10.07 -16.82
CA LEU A 2 -3.65 8.75 -16.20
C LEU A 2 -3.11 7.74 -17.21
N LEU A 3 -2.23 6.84 -16.78
CA LEU A 3 -1.67 5.79 -17.64
C LEU A 3 -1.50 4.50 -16.84
N GLY A 4 -1.60 3.37 -17.53
CA GLY A 4 -1.48 2.05 -16.92
C GLY A 4 -1.82 0.94 -17.90
N ASP A 5 -1.99 -0.27 -17.39
CA ASP A 5 -2.30 -1.46 -18.18
C ASP A 5 -3.57 -1.27 -19.00
N PHE A 6 -4.57 -0.60 -18.42
CA PHE A 6 -5.90 -0.37 -19.04
C PHE A 6 -5.89 0.52 -20.28
N ASN A 7 -4.83 1.29 -20.55
CA ASN A 7 -4.69 2.11 -21.75
C ASN A 7 -3.37 1.86 -22.50
N GLY A 8 -2.69 0.73 -22.22
CA GLY A 8 -1.41 0.38 -22.85
C GLY A 8 -0.30 1.39 -22.55
N TRP A 9 -0.33 2.01 -21.37
CA TRP A 9 0.66 2.99 -20.88
C TRP A 9 0.79 4.25 -21.75
N GLN A 10 -0.29 4.62 -22.46
CA GLN A 10 -0.34 5.82 -23.29
C GLN A 10 -0.43 7.08 -22.42
N ARG A 11 0.61 7.92 -22.47
CA ARG A 11 0.78 9.09 -21.60
C ARG A 11 -0.19 10.24 -21.83
N THR A 12 -0.85 10.29 -22.98
CA THR A 12 -1.66 11.45 -23.39
C THR A 12 -3.12 11.13 -23.69
N SER A 13 -3.55 9.87 -23.55
CA SER A 13 -4.90 9.43 -23.93
C SER A 13 -5.97 9.73 -22.87
N LEU A 14 -5.61 9.74 -21.57
CA LEU A 14 -6.55 9.90 -20.47
C LEU A 14 -6.20 11.15 -19.66
N ARG A 15 -6.71 12.30 -20.09
CA ARG A 15 -6.49 13.57 -19.43
C ARG A 15 -7.36 13.66 -18.18
N LEU A 16 -6.77 14.13 -17.08
CA LEU A 16 -7.49 14.52 -15.88
C LEU A 16 -7.90 16.00 -15.99
N ASP A 17 -9.07 16.32 -15.46
CA ASP A 17 -9.57 17.68 -15.35
C ASP A 17 -9.38 18.20 -13.92
N ARG A 18 -9.00 19.47 -13.82
CA ARG A 18 -8.77 20.12 -12.54
C ARG A 18 -10.03 20.88 -12.12
N ASN A 19 -10.53 20.62 -10.94
CA ASN A 19 -11.62 21.38 -10.36
C ASN A 19 -11.13 22.70 -9.71
N PRO A 20 -12.04 23.61 -9.30
CA PRO A 20 -11.68 24.87 -8.66
C PRO A 20 -10.87 24.71 -7.36
N GLU A 21 -11.07 23.64 -6.62
CA GLU A 21 -10.35 23.31 -5.39
C GLU A 21 -8.94 22.76 -5.65
N GLY A 22 -8.57 22.55 -6.92
CA GLY A 22 -7.25 22.09 -7.31
C GLY A 22 -7.10 20.56 -7.39
N VAL A 23 -8.19 19.81 -7.23
CA VAL A 23 -8.20 18.35 -7.35
C VAL A 23 -8.29 17.94 -8.82
N TRP A 24 -7.45 17.01 -9.22
CA TRP A 24 -7.46 16.44 -10.56
C TRP A 24 -8.23 15.14 -10.57
N SER A 25 -9.21 15.01 -11.47
CA SER A 25 -10.07 13.84 -11.58
C SER A 25 -10.31 13.43 -13.02
N ILE A 26 -10.68 12.18 -13.21
CA ILE A 26 -11.15 11.62 -14.46
C ILE A 26 -12.24 10.58 -14.17
N PHE A 27 -13.29 10.58 -14.98
CA PHE A 27 -14.31 9.53 -14.95
C PHE A 27 -14.01 8.49 -16.04
N LEU A 28 -13.88 7.25 -15.65
CA LEU A 28 -13.68 6.11 -16.54
C LEU A 28 -14.98 5.27 -16.59
N PRO A 29 -15.76 5.33 -17.69
CA PRO A 29 -17.02 4.59 -17.77
C PRO A 29 -16.82 3.08 -17.70
N ASP A 30 -17.62 2.38 -16.91
CA ASP A 30 -17.58 0.92 -16.77
C ASP A 30 -17.72 0.20 -18.12
N ALA A 31 -18.61 0.69 -19.00
CA ALA A 31 -18.78 0.13 -20.34
C ALA A 31 -17.48 0.03 -21.17
N MET A 32 -16.45 0.83 -20.80
CA MET A 32 -15.18 0.85 -21.54
C MET A 32 -14.01 0.28 -20.70
N TYR A 33 -14.09 0.34 -19.40
CA TYR A 33 -12.94 0.08 -18.53
C TYR A 33 -13.12 -1.04 -17.50
N ALA A 34 -14.34 -1.55 -17.27
CA ALA A 34 -14.58 -2.60 -16.28
C ALA A 34 -13.70 -3.85 -16.48
N GLU A 35 -13.47 -4.23 -17.74
CA GLU A 35 -12.62 -5.38 -18.10
C GLU A 35 -11.14 -5.03 -18.26
N ARG A 36 -10.79 -3.74 -18.25
CA ARG A 36 -9.42 -3.25 -18.48
C ARG A 36 -8.76 -2.76 -17.19
N LEU A 37 -9.51 -2.02 -16.37
CA LEU A 37 -9.08 -1.57 -15.05
C LEU A 37 -9.60 -2.54 -14.01
N THR A 38 -8.89 -3.63 -13.83
CA THR A 38 -9.26 -4.71 -12.91
C THR A 38 -8.37 -4.67 -11.67
N HIS A 39 -8.78 -5.39 -10.63
CA HIS A 39 -7.94 -5.61 -9.46
C HIS A 39 -6.55 -6.10 -9.88
N GLY A 40 -5.51 -5.44 -9.39
CA GLY A 40 -4.12 -5.74 -9.74
C GLY A 40 -3.55 -4.92 -10.90
N SER A 41 -4.37 -4.17 -11.66
CA SER A 41 -3.87 -3.32 -12.75
C SER A 41 -2.87 -2.29 -12.26
N LEU A 42 -1.77 -2.13 -12.99
CA LEU A 42 -0.72 -1.16 -12.68
C LEU A 42 -1.04 0.21 -13.28
N TYR A 43 -0.70 1.28 -12.56
CA TYR A 43 -0.95 2.64 -13.04
C TYR A 43 0.01 3.67 -12.46
N LYS A 44 0.16 4.78 -13.19
CA LYS A 44 0.85 6.01 -12.77
C LYS A 44 0.06 7.23 -13.25
N ILE A 45 0.49 8.40 -12.83
CA ILE A 45 0.05 9.67 -13.39
C ILE A 45 1.20 10.32 -14.15
N HIS A 46 0.91 10.86 -15.35
CA HIS A 46 1.85 11.63 -16.16
C HIS A 46 1.59 13.10 -15.89
N VAL A 47 2.52 13.76 -15.21
CA VAL A 47 2.37 15.12 -14.68
C VAL A 47 3.38 16.04 -15.33
N HIS A 48 2.95 17.23 -15.71
CA HIS A 48 3.81 18.35 -16.09
C HIS A 48 4.05 19.25 -14.88
N GLY A 49 5.29 19.41 -14.53
CA GLY A 49 5.76 20.31 -13.48
C GLY A 49 6.86 21.24 -14.00
N ASP A 50 7.51 21.98 -13.10
CA ASP A 50 8.55 22.96 -13.44
C ASP A 50 9.74 22.33 -14.18
N ASN A 51 10.03 21.05 -13.92
CA ASN A 51 11.11 20.30 -14.54
C ASN A 51 10.65 19.43 -15.74
N GLY A 52 9.47 19.71 -16.33
CA GLY A 52 8.93 18.98 -17.46
C GLY A 52 7.98 17.84 -17.08
N TRP A 53 7.85 16.86 -17.96
CA TRP A 53 6.93 15.72 -17.83
C TRP A 53 7.57 14.57 -17.07
N HIS A 54 6.83 14.03 -16.11
CA HIS A 54 7.26 12.89 -15.29
C HIS A 54 6.12 11.93 -15.01
N ASP A 55 6.45 10.63 -14.98
CA ASP A 55 5.55 9.61 -14.46
C ASP A 55 5.70 9.54 -12.94
N ARG A 56 4.59 9.59 -12.21
CA ARG A 56 4.55 9.61 -10.74
C ARG A 56 3.55 8.60 -10.21
N ILE A 57 3.86 8.03 -9.06
CA ILE A 57 2.90 7.27 -8.27
C ILE A 57 1.99 8.29 -7.57
N PRO A 58 0.66 8.12 -7.59
CA PRO A 58 -0.24 8.99 -6.82
C PRO A 58 0.10 8.95 -5.33
N ALA A 59 0.09 10.13 -4.68
CA ALA A 59 0.46 10.23 -3.27
C ALA A 59 -0.42 9.38 -2.33
N TYR A 60 -1.69 9.22 -2.69
CA TYR A 60 -2.67 8.44 -1.94
C TYR A 60 -2.86 7.01 -2.47
N ALA A 61 -1.90 6.49 -3.24
CA ALA A 61 -1.94 5.08 -3.63
C ALA A 61 -1.93 4.19 -2.39
N THR A 62 -2.90 3.28 -2.30
CA THR A 62 -3.05 2.34 -1.17
C THR A 62 -2.30 1.04 -1.38
N ARG A 63 -1.85 0.79 -2.59
CA ARG A 63 -0.99 -0.34 -2.94
C ARG A 63 0.06 0.12 -3.94
N VAL A 64 1.31 -0.21 -3.66
CA VAL A 64 2.46 0.04 -4.54
C VAL A 64 3.28 -1.24 -4.60
N VAL A 65 3.76 -1.60 -5.77
CA VAL A 65 4.55 -2.81 -5.99
C VAL A 65 5.83 -2.49 -6.75
N GLN A 66 6.86 -3.27 -6.50
CA GLN A 66 8.14 -3.16 -7.19
C GLN A 66 8.26 -4.24 -8.27
N ASP A 67 8.60 -3.87 -9.48
CA ASP A 67 8.97 -4.82 -10.52
C ASP A 67 10.31 -5.48 -10.16
N GLU A 68 10.36 -6.81 -10.24
CA GLU A 68 11.54 -7.58 -9.80
C GLU A 68 12.77 -7.35 -10.71
N LYS A 69 12.56 -7.04 -11.98
CA LYS A 69 13.63 -6.89 -12.98
C LYS A 69 14.13 -5.46 -13.06
N THR A 70 13.22 -4.50 -13.20
CA THR A 70 13.56 -3.08 -13.37
C THR A 70 13.82 -2.40 -12.05
N LYS A 71 13.28 -2.93 -10.97
CA LYS A 71 13.22 -2.34 -9.63
C LYS A 71 12.39 -1.05 -9.54
N ASP A 72 11.65 -0.74 -10.60
CA ASP A 72 10.73 0.40 -10.61
C ASP A 72 9.51 0.13 -9.75
N PHE A 73 9.06 1.17 -9.03
CA PHE A 73 7.83 1.14 -8.27
C PHE A 73 6.65 1.66 -9.10
N THR A 74 5.50 1.04 -8.90
CA THR A 74 4.27 1.38 -9.62
C THR A 74 3.07 1.23 -8.69
N ALA A 75 2.10 2.17 -8.75
CA ALA A 75 0.84 2.00 -8.06
C ALA A 75 0.05 0.85 -8.69
N GLN A 76 -0.65 0.12 -7.83
CA GLN A 76 -1.50 -0.98 -8.24
C GLN A 76 -2.94 -0.69 -7.82
N PHE A 77 -3.89 -0.83 -8.74
CA PHE A 77 -5.31 -0.71 -8.45
C PHE A 77 -5.72 -1.90 -7.58
N TRP A 78 -5.91 -1.61 -6.30
CA TRP A 78 -6.23 -2.63 -5.30
C TRP A 78 -7.66 -2.46 -4.84
N ASN A 79 -8.52 -3.37 -5.29
CA ASN A 79 -9.94 -3.37 -4.98
C ASN A 79 -10.33 -4.77 -4.47
N PRO A 80 -9.97 -5.11 -3.22
CA PRO A 80 -10.26 -6.39 -2.62
C PRO A 80 -11.75 -6.49 -2.26
N SER A 81 -12.20 -7.71 -2.02
CA SER A 81 -13.47 -7.91 -1.32
C SER A 81 -13.39 -7.28 0.08
N PRO A 82 -14.50 -6.79 0.64
CA PRO A 82 -14.52 -6.29 2.00
C PRO A 82 -13.99 -7.35 2.98
N PHE A 83 -13.09 -6.92 3.87
CA PHE A 83 -12.55 -7.80 4.90
C PHE A 83 -13.64 -8.20 5.90
N ASP A 84 -13.78 -9.48 6.16
CA ASP A 84 -14.71 -9.98 7.18
C ASP A 84 -14.08 -9.90 8.57
N TRP A 85 -14.49 -8.94 9.34
CA TRP A 85 -14.05 -8.74 10.72
C TRP A 85 -14.64 -9.74 11.71
N GLN A 86 -15.50 -10.68 11.26
CA GLN A 86 -16.10 -11.74 12.10
C GLN A 86 -16.74 -11.19 13.39
N GLY A 87 -17.32 -9.99 13.32
CA GLY A 87 -17.94 -9.33 14.46
C GLY A 87 -16.97 -8.58 15.38
N ASP A 88 -15.67 -8.58 15.07
CA ASP A 88 -14.71 -7.75 15.78
C ASP A 88 -15.03 -6.26 15.62
N ARG A 89 -14.81 -5.48 16.65
CA ARG A 89 -15.14 -4.06 16.69
C ARG A 89 -13.92 -3.25 17.12
N PRO A 90 -13.76 -2.02 16.60
CA PRO A 90 -12.74 -1.10 17.10
C PRO A 90 -12.86 -0.99 18.62
N ILE A 91 -11.75 -1.14 19.31
CA ILE A 91 -11.70 -0.94 20.75
C ILE A 91 -12.01 0.53 20.99
N ALA A 92 -13.11 0.82 21.71
CA ALA A 92 -13.39 2.16 22.20
C ALA A 92 -12.18 2.63 23.04
N ALA A 93 -11.85 3.93 22.96
CA ALA A 93 -10.70 4.49 23.67
C ALA A 93 -10.67 3.95 25.11
N ARG A 94 -9.68 3.11 25.39
CA ARG A 94 -9.46 2.59 26.74
C ARG A 94 -8.93 3.72 27.59
N SER A 95 -9.47 3.88 28.78
CA SER A 95 -8.89 4.74 29.82
C SER A 95 -7.81 4.03 30.64
N GLU A 96 -7.49 2.81 30.26
CA GLU A 96 -6.56 1.92 30.98
C GLU A 96 -5.14 2.04 30.42
N GLU A 97 -4.16 1.69 31.23
CA GLU A 97 -2.77 1.58 30.81
C GLU A 97 -2.62 0.53 29.71
N LEU A 98 -1.82 0.84 28.68
CA LEU A 98 -1.54 -0.07 27.55
C LEU A 98 -0.20 -0.76 27.76
N PHE A 99 -0.18 -2.08 27.54
CA PHE A 99 1.05 -2.85 27.41
C PHE A 99 1.37 -3.00 25.93
N ILE A 100 2.30 -2.17 25.44
CA ILE A 100 2.62 -2.06 24.03
C ILE A 100 3.87 -2.88 23.71
N TYR A 101 3.75 -3.75 22.70
CA TYR A 101 4.88 -4.43 22.06
C TYR A 101 5.18 -3.77 20.72
N GLU A 102 6.38 -3.25 20.54
CA GLU A 102 6.81 -2.71 19.24
C GLU A 102 7.49 -3.80 18.41
N ALA A 103 7.05 -3.99 17.16
CA ALA A 103 7.53 -5.05 16.29
C ALA A 103 7.74 -4.61 14.85
N HIS A 104 8.71 -5.23 14.17
CA HIS A 104 8.95 -5.08 12.74
C HIS A 104 8.56 -6.38 12.03
N VAL A 105 7.52 -6.34 11.18
CA VAL A 105 6.97 -7.52 10.49
C VAL A 105 8.04 -8.33 9.77
N GLY A 106 8.89 -7.67 8.99
CA GLY A 106 9.90 -8.33 8.16
C GLY A 106 11.05 -8.97 8.95
N MET A 107 11.22 -8.65 10.25
CA MET A 107 12.35 -9.11 11.08
C MET A 107 11.93 -9.98 12.26
N ALA A 108 10.64 -10.14 12.49
CA ALA A 108 10.15 -10.85 13.68
C ALA A 108 10.28 -12.38 13.60
N GLN A 109 10.47 -12.94 12.40
CA GLN A 109 10.64 -14.37 12.22
C GLN A 109 12.06 -14.86 12.56
N GLU A 110 12.19 -16.16 12.86
CA GLU A 110 13.47 -16.81 13.19
C GLU A 110 14.24 -17.32 11.96
N ARG A 111 13.54 -17.54 10.83
CA ARG A 111 14.17 -17.99 9.59
C ARG A 111 14.90 -16.85 8.87
N GLU A 112 15.87 -17.19 8.03
CA GLU A 112 16.49 -16.22 7.12
C GLU A 112 15.49 -15.62 6.13
N GLY A 113 15.71 -14.35 5.78
CA GLY A 113 14.90 -13.58 4.82
C GLY A 113 13.91 -12.64 5.47
N VAL A 114 12.98 -12.14 4.66
CA VAL A 114 11.98 -11.15 5.09
C VAL A 114 10.71 -11.88 5.53
N GLY A 115 10.17 -11.53 6.70
CA GLY A 115 8.90 -12.05 7.18
C GLY A 115 7.69 -11.48 6.43
N SER A 116 6.57 -12.19 6.46
CA SER A 116 5.31 -11.74 5.85
C SER A 116 4.28 -11.36 6.92
N TYR A 117 3.24 -10.61 6.50
CA TYR A 117 2.08 -10.30 7.37
C TYR A 117 1.41 -11.58 7.88
N ALA A 118 1.19 -12.56 7.01
CA ALA A 118 0.61 -13.84 7.39
C ALA A 118 1.46 -14.57 8.44
N GLU A 119 2.77 -14.67 8.21
CA GLU A 119 3.70 -15.31 9.15
C GLU A 119 3.73 -14.58 10.51
N PHE A 120 3.71 -13.25 10.50
CA PHE A 120 3.63 -12.46 11.72
C PHE A 120 2.33 -12.73 12.49
N THR A 121 1.20 -12.76 11.78
CA THR A 121 -0.12 -13.05 12.37
C THR A 121 -0.18 -14.44 12.96
N GLU A 122 0.32 -15.45 12.27
CA GLU A 122 0.21 -16.85 12.68
C GLU A 122 1.19 -17.22 13.80
N LYS A 123 2.41 -16.68 13.78
CA LYS A 123 3.48 -17.15 14.65
C LYS A 123 3.91 -16.14 15.74
N ILE A 124 3.83 -14.86 15.44
CA ILE A 124 4.37 -13.83 16.32
C ILE A 124 3.29 -13.24 17.23
N LEU A 125 2.12 -12.88 16.68
CA LEU A 125 1.04 -12.32 17.49
C LEU A 125 0.59 -13.22 18.66
N PRO A 126 0.46 -14.56 18.49
CA PRO A 126 0.13 -15.44 19.62
C PRO A 126 1.16 -15.36 20.76
N ARG A 127 2.46 -15.32 20.43
CA ARG A 127 3.55 -15.20 21.43
C ARG A 127 3.48 -13.88 22.20
N ILE A 128 3.30 -12.76 21.47
CA ILE A 128 3.15 -11.43 22.08
C ILE A 128 1.98 -11.41 23.08
N ARG A 129 0.87 -12.04 22.71
CA ARG A 129 -0.31 -12.16 23.56
C ARG A 129 -0.05 -13.05 24.80
N GLU A 130 0.63 -14.17 24.63
CA GLU A 130 0.99 -15.09 25.73
C GLU A 130 1.91 -14.41 26.75
N GLU A 131 2.75 -13.48 26.31
CA GLU A 131 3.61 -12.66 27.17
C GLU A 131 2.86 -11.53 27.91
N GLY A 132 1.56 -11.35 27.64
CA GLY A 132 0.67 -10.43 28.36
C GLY A 132 0.54 -9.05 27.73
N TYR A 133 1.10 -8.82 26.55
CA TYR A 133 0.88 -7.56 25.82
C TYR A 133 -0.54 -7.51 25.24
N ASP A 134 -1.13 -6.33 25.24
CA ASP A 134 -2.50 -6.09 24.73
C ASP A 134 -2.54 -5.22 23.49
N THR A 135 -1.42 -4.63 23.14
CA THR A 135 -1.30 -3.69 22.01
C THR A 135 -0.01 -3.97 21.24
N VAL A 136 -0.08 -3.93 19.92
CA VAL A 136 1.08 -4.04 19.03
C VAL A 136 1.25 -2.75 18.25
N GLN A 137 2.45 -2.17 18.31
CA GLN A 137 2.88 -1.07 17.46
C GLN A 137 3.77 -1.62 16.34
N LEU A 138 3.29 -1.56 15.10
CA LEU A 138 4.07 -1.99 13.95
C LEU A 138 4.95 -0.85 13.44
N MET A 139 6.26 -1.07 13.45
CA MET A 139 7.24 -0.14 12.92
C MET A 139 7.53 -0.41 11.43
N GLY A 140 7.85 0.63 10.67
CA GLY A 140 8.33 0.52 9.29
C GLY A 140 7.38 -0.12 8.30
N ILE A 141 6.06 -0.03 8.52
CA ILE A 141 5.05 -0.74 7.74
C ILE A 141 4.68 -0.05 6.42
N ALA A 142 4.94 1.25 6.27
CA ALA A 142 4.68 1.97 5.02
C ALA A 142 5.63 1.52 3.90
N GLU A 143 5.19 1.65 2.63
CA GLU A 143 6.02 1.26 1.49
C GLU A 143 7.34 2.01 1.43
N HIS A 144 8.42 1.28 1.18
CA HIS A 144 9.78 1.80 1.17
C HIS A 144 10.64 1.08 0.10
N PRO A 145 11.53 1.80 -0.61
CA PRO A 145 12.31 1.24 -1.71
C PRO A 145 13.50 0.38 -1.24
N TYR A 146 14.02 0.65 -0.05
CA TYR A 146 15.21 0.01 0.47
C TYR A 146 14.95 -0.71 1.79
N TYR A 147 15.01 -2.03 1.78
CA TYR A 147 14.75 -2.86 2.97
C TYR A 147 15.67 -2.55 4.15
N GLY A 148 16.95 -2.25 3.89
CA GLY A 148 17.91 -1.88 4.93
C GLY A 148 17.61 -0.56 5.66
N SER A 149 16.61 0.20 5.20
CA SER A 149 16.06 1.33 5.96
C SER A 149 15.09 0.91 7.05
N PHE A 150 14.76 -0.38 7.14
CA PHE A 150 13.75 -0.94 8.05
C PHE A 150 12.38 -0.23 7.96
N GLY A 151 12.04 0.29 6.78
CA GLY A 151 10.81 1.02 6.53
C GLY A 151 10.84 2.51 6.87
N TYR A 152 11.97 3.06 7.31
CA TYR A 152 12.07 4.49 7.66
C TYR A 152 12.33 5.42 6.47
N HIS A 153 12.71 4.89 5.30
CA HIS A 153 12.77 5.65 4.05
C HIS A 153 11.45 5.49 3.28
N VAL A 154 10.37 6.03 3.82
CA VAL A 154 9.03 5.91 3.25
C VAL A 154 8.94 6.54 1.87
N SER A 155 8.42 5.79 0.90
CA SER A 155 8.09 6.30 -0.45
C SER A 155 6.60 6.62 -0.61
N ASN A 156 5.73 5.84 0.02
CA ASN A 156 4.28 5.97 -0.08
C ASN A 156 3.62 5.77 1.28
N PHE A 157 3.09 6.84 1.86
CA PHE A 157 2.58 6.87 3.23
C PHE A 157 1.27 6.10 3.44
N PHE A 158 0.48 5.92 2.37
CA PHE A 158 -0.84 5.29 2.43
C PHE A 158 -0.84 3.83 1.92
N ALA A 159 0.32 3.34 1.49
CA ALA A 159 0.50 1.97 1.04
C ALA A 159 1.27 1.17 2.10
N PRO A 160 0.73 0.07 2.63
CA PRO A 160 1.52 -0.88 3.40
C PRO A 160 2.57 -1.53 2.49
N SER A 161 3.73 -1.85 3.06
CA SER A 161 4.85 -2.40 2.28
C SER A 161 4.46 -3.69 1.57
N SER A 162 4.60 -3.68 0.25
CA SER A 162 4.33 -4.85 -0.60
C SER A 162 5.34 -5.98 -0.37
N ARG A 163 6.46 -5.68 0.26
CA ARG A 163 7.53 -6.61 0.61
C ARG A 163 7.09 -7.66 1.62
N PHE A 164 6.12 -7.33 2.47
CA PHE A 164 5.60 -8.24 3.50
C PHE A 164 4.33 -8.98 3.07
N GLY A 165 3.77 -8.68 1.91
CA GLY A 165 2.55 -9.32 1.41
C GLY A 165 1.52 -8.37 0.84
N THR A 166 0.25 -8.75 0.94
CA THR A 166 -0.90 -7.92 0.55
C THR A 166 -1.49 -7.18 1.75
N PRO A 167 -2.33 -6.14 1.53
CA PRO A 167 -2.95 -5.38 2.63
C PRO A 167 -3.93 -6.17 3.52
N GLU A 168 -4.47 -7.29 3.04
CA GLU A 168 -5.36 -8.19 3.81
C GLU A 168 -4.59 -9.06 4.86
#